data_b3ea5f5547f5232d61b367184bc62146
#
_entry.id   b3ea5f5547f5232d61b367184bc62146
#
_cell.length_a   1.000
_cell.length_b   1.000
_cell.length_c   1.000
_cell.angle_alpha   90.00
_cell.angle_beta   90.00
_cell.angle_gamma   90.00
#
_symmetry.space_group_name_H-M   'P 1'
#
loop_
_entity.id
_entity.type
_entity.pdbx_description
1 polymer ?
#
loop_
_entity_poly.entity_id
_entity_poly.type
_entity_poly.pdbx_seq_one_letter_code
_entity_poly.pdbx_strand_id
1 'polypeptide(L)'
;MTVKNGQERQILPMRYESGALSALGLEILTFEELRTMRAGTESSPVIRADFHVLASCTDGNGRLRVDFAAHPFGAGDLAWIRPGWTHRWDDITDVQGSLVLLRPEFVSTAIIGADPPGMLVSPMSKTTPLITEAIEHLRSEYAAVEIDPLLDSARILRNLLEVILLRTRAGQHFRATGEVFDAFARAVEAHHHESRELSWYASELGYSARTLSRASHAAAGMSAKQFIDDRVILEAKRLLVHGDLTTTECARRLGFDDPANFAKFFRTRTATSPGRFKAAA
;
A
#
# COMPACT_ATOMS: atom_id res chain seq x y z
N MET A 1 29.82 26.19 -16.16
CA MET A 1 28.89 26.26 -15.02
C MET A 1 27.98 25.06 -15.12
N THR A 2 28.28 24.00 -14.37
CA THR A 2 27.59 22.70 -14.44
C THR A 2 26.60 22.64 -13.28
N VAL A 3 25.33 22.71 -13.60
CA VAL A 3 24.27 22.59 -12.59
C VAL A 3 24.17 21.10 -12.19
N LYS A 4 24.61 20.77 -11.00
CA LYS A 4 24.36 19.50 -10.36
C LYS A 4 22.90 19.49 -9.85
N ASN A 5 21.98 18.95 -10.64
CA ASN A 5 20.66 18.57 -10.14
C ASN A 5 20.71 17.11 -9.66
N GLY A 6 21.13 16.95 -8.42
CA GLY A 6 21.06 15.70 -7.66
C GLY A 6 20.33 15.96 -6.36
N GLN A 7 19.03 16.30 -6.42
CA GLN A 7 18.23 16.30 -5.22
C GLN A 7 17.83 14.85 -4.93
N GLU A 8 18.38 14.35 -3.85
CA GLU A 8 18.13 13.03 -3.27
C GLU A 8 16.63 12.81 -3.08
N ARG A 9 16.08 11.87 -3.84
CA ARG A 9 14.75 11.33 -3.62
C ARG A 9 14.83 10.30 -2.50
N GLN A 10 15.08 10.76 -1.28
CA GLN A 10 15.14 9.91 -0.12
C GLN A 10 13.70 9.47 0.23
N ILE A 11 13.45 8.14 0.25
CA ILE A 11 12.28 7.62 0.93
C ILE A 11 12.49 7.79 2.41
N LEU A 12 11.48 8.40 3.02
CA LEU A 12 11.35 8.38 4.45
C LEU A 12 10.58 7.10 4.83
N PRO A 13 11.24 6.09 5.43
CA PRO A 13 10.51 5.06 6.12
C PRO A 13 9.75 5.75 7.24
N MET A 14 8.44 5.90 7.07
CA MET A 14 7.59 6.47 8.10
C MET A 14 7.14 5.32 8.99
N ARG A 15 7.77 5.22 10.15
CA ARG A 15 7.23 4.43 11.26
C ARG A 15 6.16 5.27 11.94
N TYR A 16 5.13 4.60 12.39
CA TYR A 16 4.09 5.21 13.17
C TYR A 16 4.69 5.67 14.52
N GLU A 17 5.23 6.90 14.57
CA GLU A 17 5.71 7.56 15.80
C GLU A 17 4.79 8.76 16.03
N SER A 18 4.09 8.79 17.14
CA SER A 18 2.95 9.65 17.22
C SER A 18 2.66 10.28 18.55
N GLY A 19 1.70 11.21 18.56
CA GLY A 19 1.15 11.90 19.70
C GLY A 19 0.37 11.01 20.70
N ALA A 20 -0.37 11.61 21.61
CA ALA A 20 -1.03 10.94 22.74
C ALA A 20 -1.99 9.79 22.38
N LEU A 21 -2.57 9.81 21.16
CA LEU A 21 -3.47 8.75 20.66
C LEU A 21 -2.77 7.63 19.91
N SER A 22 -1.48 7.75 19.67
CA SER A 22 -0.67 6.70 19.04
C SER A 22 -0.58 5.42 19.86
N ALA A 23 -0.78 5.51 21.16
CA ALA A 23 -0.92 4.32 22.00
C ALA A 23 -2.09 3.45 21.54
N LEU A 24 -3.14 4.04 20.93
CA LEU A 24 -4.27 3.34 20.34
C LEU A 24 -3.96 2.70 18.98
N GLY A 25 -2.93 3.19 18.26
CA GLY A 25 -2.60 2.74 16.91
C GLY A 25 -3.49 3.32 15.81
N LEU A 26 -4.18 4.43 16.09
CA LEU A 26 -5.03 5.19 15.18
C LEU A 26 -4.72 6.68 15.29
N GLU A 27 -4.65 7.37 14.15
CA GLU A 27 -4.52 8.82 14.06
C GLU A 27 -5.38 9.35 12.92
N ILE A 28 -6.05 10.46 13.13
CA ILE A 28 -6.86 11.12 12.10
C ILE A 28 -6.34 12.54 11.91
N LEU A 29 -5.99 12.85 10.66
CA LEU A 29 -5.49 14.14 10.23
C LEU A 29 -6.38 14.70 9.12
N THR A 30 -6.41 16.02 8.99
CA THR A 30 -6.94 16.71 7.82
C THR A 30 -5.84 16.95 6.79
N PHE A 31 -6.22 17.20 5.53
CA PHE A 31 -5.25 17.63 4.52
C PHE A 31 -4.65 19.02 4.83
N GLU A 32 -5.34 19.85 5.58
CA GLU A 32 -4.82 21.12 6.06
C GLU A 32 -3.67 20.93 7.06
N GLU A 33 -3.85 20.04 8.03
CA GLU A 33 -2.79 19.67 8.98
C GLU A 33 -1.60 19.04 8.26
N LEU A 34 -1.85 18.14 7.29
CA LEU A 34 -0.78 17.56 6.48
C LEU A 34 -0.01 18.63 5.70
N ARG A 35 -0.69 19.64 5.12
CA ARG A 35 -0.03 20.78 4.46
C ARG A 35 0.82 21.59 5.44
N THR A 36 0.28 21.86 6.62
CA THR A 36 0.98 22.60 7.68
C THR A 36 2.24 21.87 8.14
N MET A 37 2.17 20.56 8.36
CA MET A 37 3.33 19.73 8.72
C MET A 37 4.41 19.72 7.63
N ARG A 38 4.02 19.96 6.38
CA ARG A 38 4.94 20.00 5.23
C ARG A 38 5.41 21.40 4.87
N ALA A 39 4.91 22.43 5.53
CA ALA A 39 5.32 23.79 5.27
C ALA A 39 6.84 23.94 5.46
N GLY A 40 7.53 24.38 4.40
CA GLY A 40 9.00 24.49 4.39
C GLY A 40 9.76 23.33 3.76
N THR A 41 9.08 22.28 3.30
CA THR A 41 9.72 21.22 2.48
C THR A 41 9.52 21.51 0.99
N GLU A 42 10.62 21.60 0.23
CA GLU A 42 10.59 21.94 -1.21
C GLU A 42 9.95 20.85 -2.08
N SER A 43 9.83 19.62 -1.57
CA SER A 43 9.19 18.50 -2.30
C SER A 43 8.44 17.59 -1.37
N SER A 44 7.32 17.03 -1.87
CA SER A 44 6.57 16.00 -1.18
C SER A 44 7.41 14.71 -1.10
N PRO A 45 7.76 14.22 0.09
CA PRO A 45 8.57 13.01 0.20
C PRO A 45 7.81 11.79 -0.32
N VAL A 46 8.54 10.81 -0.84
CA VAL A 46 7.97 9.47 -1.05
C VAL A 46 8.01 8.75 0.29
N ILE A 47 6.86 8.27 0.73
CA ILE A 47 6.67 7.62 2.03
C ILE A 47 6.46 6.12 1.79
N ARG A 48 7.13 5.28 2.58
CA ARG A 48 6.82 3.86 2.72
C ARG A 48 6.40 3.62 4.16
N ALA A 49 5.10 3.54 4.38
CA ALA A 49 4.53 3.37 5.71
C ALA A 49 4.47 1.88 6.09
N ASP A 50 4.62 1.57 7.38
CA ASP A 50 4.34 0.26 7.98
C ASP A 50 2.90 0.15 8.51
N PHE A 51 2.08 1.15 8.22
CA PHE A 51 0.69 1.29 8.60
C PHE A 51 -0.21 1.54 7.37
N HIS A 52 -1.52 1.37 7.54
CA HIS A 52 -2.49 1.74 6.50
C HIS A 52 -2.75 3.24 6.50
N VAL A 53 -2.98 3.79 5.32
CA VAL A 53 -3.49 5.15 5.13
C VAL A 53 -4.81 5.09 4.37
N LEU A 54 -5.88 5.53 5.00
CA LEU A 54 -7.18 5.71 4.34
C LEU A 54 -7.40 7.21 4.19
N ALA A 55 -7.46 7.69 2.95
CA ALA A 55 -7.63 9.11 2.64
C ALA A 55 -8.94 9.33 1.91
N SER A 56 -9.75 10.26 2.39
CA SER A 56 -11.00 10.68 1.74
C SER A 56 -10.90 12.13 1.31
N CYS A 57 -11.32 12.42 0.07
CA CYS A 57 -11.42 13.78 -0.45
C CYS A 57 -12.89 14.21 -0.44
N THR A 58 -13.18 15.31 0.25
CA THR A 58 -14.51 15.90 0.31
C THR A 58 -14.69 17.04 -0.69
N ASP A 59 -13.61 17.77 -0.98
CA ASP A 59 -13.58 18.86 -1.95
C ASP A 59 -12.18 19.09 -2.51
N GLY A 60 -12.09 19.77 -3.64
CA GLY A 60 -10.85 20.07 -4.32
C GLY A 60 -10.37 18.94 -5.23
N ASN A 61 -9.18 19.14 -5.79
CA ASN A 61 -8.53 18.22 -6.71
C ASN A 61 -7.04 18.16 -6.40
N GLY A 62 -6.48 16.96 -6.52
CA GLY A 62 -5.08 16.71 -6.27
C GLY A 62 -4.56 15.51 -7.03
N ARG A 63 -3.39 15.05 -6.64
CA ARG A 63 -2.75 13.88 -7.25
C ARG A 63 -2.05 13.06 -6.20
N LEU A 64 -2.40 11.78 -6.16
CA LEU A 64 -1.76 10.75 -5.37
C LEU A 64 -0.95 9.85 -6.28
N ARG A 65 0.32 9.64 -5.96
CA ARG A 65 1.13 8.60 -6.57
C ARG A 65 1.25 7.44 -5.60
N VAL A 66 0.90 6.24 -6.07
CA VAL A 66 1.10 5.00 -5.32
C VAL A 66 2.00 4.10 -6.14
N ASP A 67 3.10 3.67 -5.55
CA ASP A 67 4.18 2.98 -6.23
C ASP A 67 4.63 3.78 -7.49
N PHE A 68 4.41 3.24 -8.67
CA PHE A 68 4.83 3.84 -9.94
C PHE A 68 3.66 4.41 -10.75
N ALA A 69 2.45 4.40 -10.19
CA ALA A 69 1.25 4.89 -10.83
C ALA A 69 0.76 6.21 -10.19
N ALA A 70 0.45 7.19 -11.02
CA ALA A 70 -0.19 8.43 -10.59
C ALA A 70 -1.71 8.32 -10.75
N HIS A 71 -2.43 8.71 -9.71
CA HIS A 71 -3.88 8.70 -9.66
C HIS A 71 -4.39 10.12 -9.42
N PRO A 72 -5.38 10.60 -10.20
CA PRO A 72 -6.13 11.79 -9.80
C PRO A 72 -6.83 11.50 -8.47
N PHE A 73 -6.92 12.51 -7.61
CA PHE A 73 -7.55 12.42 -6.31
C PHE A 73 -8.38 13.68 -6.06
N GLY A 74 -9.68 13.54 -6.12
CA GLY A 74 -10.60 14.66 -6.04
C GLY A 74 -11.85 14.34 -5.24
N ALA A 75 -12.78 15.30 -5.20
CA ALA A 75 -14.01 15.19 -4.44
C ALA A 75 -14.74 13.85 -4.69
N GLY A 76 -15.10 13.17 -3.62
CA GLY A 76 -15.71 11.85 -3.64
C GLY A 76 -14.73 10.69 -3.85
N ASP A 77 -13.42 10.92 -3.92
CA ASP A 77 -12.44 9.85 -3.97
C ASP A 77 -12.06 9.35 -2.57
N LEU A 78 -11.80 8.06 -2.49
CA LEU A 78 -11.27 7.37 -1.34
C LEU A 78 -10.04 6.57 -1.76
N ALA A 79 -8.92 6.81 -1.12
CA ALA A 79 -7.68 6.06 -1.32
C ALA A 79 -7.38 5.20 -0.10
N TRP A 80 -7.10 3.91 -0.32
CA TRP A 80 -6.62 3.01 0.72
C TRP A 80 -5.24 2.47 0.37
N ILE A 81 -4.22 3.03 1.00
CA ILE A 81 -2.81 2.68 0.84
C ILE A 81 -2.44 1.68 1.93
N ARG A 82 -1.89 0.55 1.53
CA ARG A 82 -1.55 -0.55 2.43
C ARG A 82 -0.11 -0.46 2.93
N PRO A 83 0.20 -1.06 4.09
CA PRO A 83 1.57 -1.17 4.58
C PRO A 83 2.54 -1.69 3.51
N GLY A 84 3.73 -1.11 3.47
CA GLY A 84 4.77 -1.47 2.52
C GLY A 84 4.60 -0.89 1.11
N TRP A 85 3.47 -0.30 0.77
CA TRP A 85 3.29 0.46 -0.47
C TRP A 85 3.99 1.80 -0.36
N THR A 86 4.63 2.24 -1.45
CA THR A 86 5.17 3.60 -1.48
C THR A 86 4.11 4.56 -2.00
N HIS A 87 4.03 5.73 -1.37
CA HIS A 87 3.11 6.75 -1.85
C HIS A 87 3.69 8.15 -1.71
N ARG A 88 3.16 9.06 -2.52
CA ARG A 88 3.46 10.47 -2.48
C ARG A 88 2.24 11.29 -2.87
N TRP A 89 1.98 12.32 -2.11
CA TRP A 89 1.00 13.34 -2.46
C TRP A 89 1.70 14.38 -3.35
N ASP A 90 1.51 14.28 -4.68
CA ASP A 90 2.20 15.16 -5.63
C ASP A 90 1.63 16.59 -5.56
N ASP A 91 0.30 16.70 -5.45
CA ASP A 91 -0.39 17.98 -5.30
C ASP A 91 -1.61 17.78 -4.40
N ILE A 92 -1.68 18.56 -3.34
CA ILE A 92 -2.80 18.57 -2.38
C ILE A 92 -3.19 19.99 -1.97
N THR A 93 -2.82 21.00 -2.76
CA THR A 93 -3.01 22.42 -2.40
C THR A 93 -4.48 22.71 -2.09
N ASP A 94 -5.38 22.26 -2.94
CA ASP A 94 -6.81 22.52 -2.84
C ASP A 94 -7.59 21.36 -2.23
N VAL A 95 -6.92 20.23 -1.93
CA VAL A 95 -7.60 19.03 -1.41
C VAL A 95 -8.10 19.28 0.00
N GLN A 96 -9.39 19.03 0.21
CA GLN A 96 -10.04 18.98 1.53
C GLN A 96 -10.45 17.54 1.85
N GLY A 97 -10.46 17.20 3.13
CA GLY A 97 -10.81 15.87 3.57
C GLY A 97 -9.93 15.36 4.69
N SER A 98 -9.90 14.06 4.88
CA SER A 98 -9.28 13.41 6.03
C SER A 98 -8.37 12.27 5.64
N LEU A 99 -7.32 12.08 6.44
CA LEU A 99 -6.45 10.93 6.42
C LEU A 99 -6.62 10.17 7.74
N VAL A 100 -6.90 8.89 7.65
CA VAL A 100 -6.94 7.97 8.79
C VAL A 100 -5.72 7.06 8.68
N LEU A 101 -4.80 7.20 9.62
CA LEU A 101 -3.59 6.40 9.75
C LEU A 101 -3.87 5.32 10.79
N LEU A 102 -3.65 4.06 10.46
CA LEU A 102 -3.93 2.97 11.38
C LEU A 102 -2.90 1.85 11.29
N ARG A 103 -2.49 1.35 12.45
CA ARG A 103 -1.66 0.14 12.54
C ARG A 103 -2.47 -1.08 12.11
N PRO A 104 -1.84 -2.08 11.46
CA PRO A 104 -2.53 -3.32 11.08
C PRO A 104 -3.23 -4.01 12.25
N GLU A 105 -2.66 -3.92 13.45
CA GLU A 105 -3.18 -4.56 14.67
C GLU A 105 -4.41 -3.85 15.25
N PHE A 106 -4.68 -2.61 14.81
CA PHE A 106 -5.82 -1.83 15.32
C PHE A 106 -7.17 -2.43 14.92
N VAL A 107 -7.27 -3.04 13.75
CA VAL A 107 -8.49 -3.67 13.23
C VAL A 107 -8.34 -5.19 13.16
N SER A 108 -9.47 -5.88 13.08
CA SER A 108 -9.49 -7.34 13.02
C SER A 108 -8.72 -7.86 11.80
N THR A 109 -7.88 -8.87 12.00
CA THR A 109 -7.18 -9.58 10.91
C THR A 109 -8.15 -10.23 9.93
N ALA A 110 -9.38 -10.53 10.35
CA ALA A 110 -10.43 -11.02 9.47
C ALA A 110 -10.83 -9.98 8.41
N ILE A 111 -10.70 -8.69 8.71
CA ILE A 111 -11.01 -7.61 7.77
C ILE A 111 -9.81 -7.31 6.86
N ILE A 112 -8.62 -7.16 7.41
CA ILE A 112 -7.40 -6.85 6.65
C ILE A 112 -6.81 -8.11 5.99
N GLY A 113 -6.77 -9.23 6.71
CA GLY A 113 -6.17 -10.48 6.23
C GLY A 113 -6.94 -11.20 5.12
N ALA A 114 -8.20 -10.80 4.88
CA ALA A 114 -8.99 -11.27 3.74
C ALA A 114 -8.77 -10.43 2.47
N ASP A 115 -7.91 -9.41 2.53
CA ASP A 115 -7.60 -8.62 1.35
C ASP A 115 -6.80 -9.45 0.35
N PRO A 116 -7.18 -9.40 -0.93
CA PRO A 116 -6.31 -9.94 -1.97
C PRO A 116 -4.98 -9.19 -1.95
N PRO A 117 -3.91 -9.80 -2.44
CA PRO A 117 -2.61 -9.19 -2.49
C PRO A 117 -2.68 -7.84 -3.18
N GLY A 118 -1.82 -6.93 -2.73
CA GLY A 118 -1.79 -5.55 -3.19
C GLY A 118 -1.74 -5.34 -4.70
N MET A 119 -1.31 -6.33 -5.45
CA MET A 119 -1.30 -6.30 -6.92
C MET A 119 -2.69 -6.30 -7.57
N LEU A 120 -3.72 -6.80 -6.88
CA LEU A 120 -5.07 -6.93 -7.42
C LEU A 120 -6.03 -5.84 -6.91
N VAL A 121 -5.58 -5.01 -6.00
CA VAL A 121 -6.41 -3.99 -5.39
C VAL A 121 -5.99 -2.62 -5.88
N SER A 122 -6.93 -1.90 -6.49
CA SER A 122 -6.71 -0.48 -6.75
C SER A 122 -6.60 0.27 -5.41
N PRO A 123 -5.63 1.17 -5.24
CA PRO A 123 -5.62 2.06 -4.09
C PRO A 123 -6.84 3.00 -4.08
N MET A 124 -7.50 3.18 -5.22
CA MET A 124 -8.56 4.15 -5.42
C MET A 124 -9.94 3.50 -5.46
N SER A 125 -10.90 4.15 -4.81
CA SER A 125 -12.32 3.86 -4.87
C SER A 125 -13.14 5.17 -4.77
N LYS A 126 -14.45 5.07 -4.90
CA LYS A 126 -15.35 6.21 -4.66
C LYS A 126 -16.01 6.08 -3.30
N THR A 127 -16.19 7.20 -2.63
CA THR A 127 -17.04 7.25 -1.44
C THR A 127 -18.51 7.07 -1.83
N THR A 128 -19.27 6.51 -0.91
CA THR A 128 -20.73 6.53 -0.95
C THR A 128 -21.23 7.39 0.22
N PRO A 129 -22.47 7.86 0.22
CA PRO A 129 -23.01 8.61 1.36
C PRO A 129 -22.77 7.89 2.70
N LEU A 130 -22.96 6.56 2.73
CA LEU A 130 -22.75 5.76 3.93
C LEU A 130 -21.27 5.67 4.37
N ILE A 131 -20.32 5.74 3.43
CA ILE A 131 -18.88 5.81 3.76
C ILE A 131 -18.55 7.20 4.28
N THR A 132 -19.05 8.24 3.65
CA THR A 132 -18.80 9.63 4.06
C THR A 132 -19.34 9.89 5.47
N GLU A 133 -20.59 9.49 5.74
CA GLU A 133 -21.19 9.59 7.08
C GLU A 133 -20.41 8.81 8.14
N ALA A 134 -19.93 7.60 7.80
CA ALA A 134 -19.14 6.79 8.71
C ALA A 134 -17.78 7.43 9.01
N ILE A 135 -17.13 8.07 8.03
CA ILE A 135 -15.87 8.80 8.24
C ILE A 135 -16.10 10.02 9.14
N GLU A 136 -17.17 10.78 8.92
CA GLU A 136 -17.50 11.93 9.76
C GLU A 136 -17.84 11.50 11.21
N HIS A 137 -18.55 10.39 11.38
CA HIS A 137 -18.78 9.81 12.70
C HIS A 137 -17.48 9.41 13.37
N LEU A 138 -16.60 8.70 12.64
CA LEU A 138 -15.27 8.30 13.16
C LEU A 138 -14.45 9.51 13.61
N ARG A 139 -14.47 10.62 12.85
CA ARG A 139 -13.78 11.86 13.20
C ARG A 139 -14.35 12.49 14.46
N SER A 140 -15.68 12.52 14.58
CA SER A 140 -16.35 13.07 15.75
C SER A 140 -16.03 12.30 17.02
N GLU A 141 -16.05 10.98 16.94
CA GLU A 141 -15.66 10.10 18.06
C GLU A 141 -14.18 10.26 18.42
N TYR A 142 -13.30 10.36 17.40
CA TYR A 142 -11.87 10.57 17.61
C TYR A 142 -11.60 11.89 18.36
N ALA A 143 -12.22 12.98 17.93
CA ALA A 143 -12.11 14.28 18.60
C ALA A 143 -12.65 14.25 20.04
N ALA A 144 -13.71 13.49 20.29
CA ALA A 144 -14.25 13.32 21.64
C ALA A 144 -13.28 12.57 22.57
N VAL A 145 -12.56 11.58 22.07
CA VAL A 145 -11.55 10.83 22.84
C VAL A 145 -10.37 11.72 23.27
N GLU A 146 -9.97 12.66 22.43
CA GLU A 146 -8.91 13.63 22.78
C GLU A 146 -9.30 14.52 23.96
N ILE A 147 -10.60 14.80 24.13
CA ILE A 147 -11.13 15.63 25.19
C ILE A 147 -11.37 14.82 26.47
N ASP A 148 -12.01 13.66 26.34
CA ASP A 148 -12.41 12.80 27.47
C ASP A 148 -12.34 11.30 27.08
N PRO A 149 -11.22 10.61 27.36
CA PRO A 149 -11.05 9.20 27.03
C PRO A 149 -12.00 8.32 27.83
N LEU A 150 -12.97 7.69 27.17
CA LEU A 150 -13.85 6.68 27.75
C LEU A 150 -13.23 5.28 27.68
N LEU A 151 -13.63 4.40 28.60
CA LEU A 151 -13.14 3.00 28.64
C LEU A 151 -13.36 2.24 27.32
N ASP A 152 -14.45 2.52 26.60
CA ASP A 152 -14.81 1.85 25.33
C ASP A 152 -14.38 2.63 24.07
N SER A 153 -13.74 3.79 24.18
CA SER A 153 -13.42 4.65 23.04
C SER A 153 -12.63 3.93 21.95
N ALA A 154 -11.60 3.17 22.32
CA ALA A 154 -10.81 2.39 21.37
C ALA A 154 -11.65 1.34 20.63
N ARG A 155 -12.64 0.76 21.29
CA ARG A 155 -13.55 -0.23 20.72
C ARG A 155 -14.55 0.42 19.76
N ILE A 156 -15.08 1.58 20.13
CA ILE A 156 -15.99 2.36 19.28
C ILE A 156 -15.27 2.76 17.99
N LEU A 157 -14.09 3.37 18.11
CA LEU A 157 -13.27 3.78 16.96
C LEU A 157 -12.92 2.60 16.05
N ARG A 158 -12.55 1.45 16.64
CA ARG A 158 -12.28 0.24 15.88
C ARG A 158 -13.51 -0.23 15.10
N ASN A 159 -14.66 -0.34 15.73
CA ASN A 159 -15.89 -0.81 15.08
C ASN A 159 -16.32 0.12 13.94
N LEU A 160 -16.23 1.44 14.13
CA LEU A 160 -16.52 2.43 13.07
C LEU A 160 -15.58 2.28 11.90
N LEU A 161 -14.29 2.14 12.17
CA LEU A 161 -13.28 1.95 11.13
C LEU A 161 -13.51 0.62 10.37
N GLU A 162 -13.82 -0.46 11.07
CA GLU A 162 -14.15 -1.75 10.46
C GLU A 162 -15.36 -1.64 9.52
N VAL A 163 -16.38 -0.88 9.88
CA VAL A 163 -17.53 -0.60 9.00
C VAL A 163 -17.08 0.14 7.73
N ILE A 164 -16.22 1.15 7.86
CA ILE A 164 -15.69 1.91 6.71
C ILE A 164 -14.92 0.98 5.78
N LEU A 165 -14.01 0.17 6.31
CA LEU A 165 -13.19 -0.75 5.54
C LEU A 165 -14.04 -1.82 4.83
N LEU A 166 -15.02 -2.41 5.50
CA LEU A 166 -15.94 -3.38 4.90
C LEU A 166 -16.76 -2.76 3.77
N ARG A 167 -17.26 -1.53 3.94
CA ARG A 167 -18.00 -0.82 2.88
C ARG A 167 -17.11 -0.45 1.70
N THR A 168 -15.88 -0.02 1.97
CA THR A 168 -14.88 0.27 0.94
C THR A 168 -14.59 -0.98 0.11
N ARG A 169 -14.43 -2.12 0.75
CA ARG A 169 -14.23 -3.42 0.09
C ARG A 169 -15.45 -3.83 -0.74
N ALA A 170 -16.65 -3.69 -0.20
CA ALA A 170 -17.88 -4.03 -0.93
C ALA A 170 -18.08 -3.16 -2.19
N GLY A 171 -17.62 -1.92 -2.18
CA GLY A 171 -17.63 -1.02 -3.35
C GLY A 171 -16.54 -1.30 -4.38
N GLN A 172 -15.45 -1.93 -3.98
CA GLN A 172 -14.47 -2.49 -4.90
C GLN A 172 -15.04 -3.81 -5.42
N HIS A 173 -15.26 -3.95 -6.71
CA HIS A 173 -15.81 -5.17 -7.32
C HIS A 173 -14.82 -6.33 -7.11
N PHE A 174 -14.81 -6.88 -5.92
CA PHE A 174 -14.12 -8.12 -5.63
C PHE A 174 -14.84 -9.25 -6.36
N ARG A 175 -14.26 -9.73 -7.45
CA ARG A 175 -14.55 -11.09 -7.86
C ARG A 175 -14.15 -11.98 -6.68
N ALA A 176 -15.08 -12.78 -6.19
CA ALA A 176 -14.76 -13.82 -5.22
C ALA A 176 -13.61 -14.66 -5.82
N THR A 177 -12.42 -14.47 -5.27
CA THR A 177 -11.20 -15.03 -5.87
C THR A 177 -11.05 -16.53 -5.59
N GLY A 178 -11.80 -17.05 -4.62
CA GLY A 178 -11.73 -18.42 -4.20
C GLY A 178 -10.60 -18.69 -3.22
N GLU A 179 -10.90 -19.54 -2.25
CA GLU A 179 -10.05 -19.83 -1.08
C GLU A 179 -8.61 -20.25 -1.44
N VAL A 180 -8.46 -21.02 -2.52
CA VAL A 180 -7.16 -21.49 -3.02
C VAL A 180 -6.30 -20.32 -3.51
N PHE A 181 -6.90 -19.38 -4.25
CA PHE A 181 -6.16 -18.22 -4.74
C PHE A 181 -5.82 -17.26 -3.61
N ASP A 182 -6.72 -17.04 -2.67
CA ASP A 182 -6.50 -16.16 -1.52
C ASP A 182 -5.35 -16.68 -0.64
N ALA A 183 -5.29 -18.00 -0.41
CA ALA A 183 -4.18 -18.63 0.29
C ALA A 183 -2.86 -18.49 -0.48
N PHE A 184 -2.87 -18.75 -1.79
CA PHE A 184 -1.70 -18.59 -2.65
C PHE A 184 -1.17 -17.15 -2.66
N ALA A 185 -2.04 -16.25 -2.80
CA ALA A 185 -1.73 -14.84 -2.90
C ALA A 185 -1.15 -14.27 -1.59
N ARG A 186 -1.70 -14.67 -0.41
CA ARG A 186 -1.09 -14.37 0.90
C ARG A 186 0.30 -14.99 1.05
N ALA A 187 0.48 -16.23 0.60
CA ALA A 187 1.79 -16.86 0.64
C ALA A 187 2.81 -16.13 -0.25
N VAL A 188 2.42 -15.69 -1.45
CA VAL A 188 3.28 -14.87 -2.32
C VAL A 188 3.65 -13.55 -1.66
N GLU A 189 2.70 -12.87 -1.02
CA GLU A 189 2.98 -11.61 -0.31
C GLU A 189 3.99 -11.83 0.83
N ALA A 190 3.85 -12.90 1.59
CA ALA A 190 4.73 -13.21 2.72
C ALA A 190 6.13 -13.69 2.29
N HIS A 191 6.24 -14.48 1.21
CA HIS A 191 7.46 -15.25 0.89
C HIS A 191 8.08 -14.97 -0.47
N HIS A 192 7.66 -13.92 -1.19
CA HIS A 192 8.22 -13.56 -2.52
C HIS A 192 9.74 -13.27 -2.50
N HIS A 193 10.30 -12.96 -1.34
CA HIS A 193 11.73 -12.74 -1.13
C HIS A 193 12.50 -14.05 -0.84
N GLU A 194 11.80 -15.13 -0.47
CA GLU A 194 12.39 -16.44 -0.16
C GLU A 194 12.36 -17.36 -1.38
N SER A 195 11.22 -17.38 -2.08
CA SER A 195 11.07 -18.27 -3.23
C SER A 195 10.33 -17.63 -4.39
N ARG A 196 10.76 -17.95 -5.61
CA ARG A 196 10.11 -17.61 -6.87
C ARG A 196 9.52 -18.83 -7.57
N GLU A 197 9.70 -20.01 -7.00
CA GLU A 197 9.31 -21.26 -7.62
C GLU A 197 7.88 -21.65 -7.26
N LEU A 198 7.04 -21.85 -8.27
CA LEU A 198 5.64 -22.25 -8.08
C LEU A 198 5.53 -23.58 -7.32
N SER A 199 6.49 -24.49 -7.51
CA SER A 199 6.55 -25.78 -6.80
C SER A 199 6.71 -25.59 -5.28
N TRP A 200 7.46 -24.59 -4.86
CA TRP A 200 7.63 -24.25 -3.45
C TRP A 200 6.29 -23.85 -2.83
N TYR A 201 5.56 -22.93 -3.45
CA TYR A 201 4.23 -22.50 -2.98
C TYR A 201 3.21 -23.63 -3.03
N ALA A 202 3.29 -24.51 -4.03
CA ALA A 202 2.42 -25.67 -4.14
C ALA A 202 2.63 -26.63 -2.96
N SER A 203 3.89 -26.88 -2.61
CA SER A 203 4.27 -27.71 -1.46
C SER A 203 3.83 -27.09 -0.14
N GLU A 204 4.12 -25.80 0.06
CA GLU A 204 3.80 -25.06 1.29
C GLU A 204 2.30 -25.04 1.57
N LEU A 205 1.48 -24.89 0.54
CA LEU A 205 0.03 -24.81 0.65
C LEU A 205 -0.70 -26.15 0.53
N GLY A 206 0.01 -27.23 0.27
CA GLY A 206 -0.59 -28.56 0.07
C GLY A 206 -1.44 -28.68 -1.20
N TYR A 207 -1.17 -27.86 -2.24
CA TYR A 207 -1.87 -27.90 -3.51
C TYR A 207 -0.93 -28.34 -4.66
N SER A 208 -1.54 -28.79 -5.77
CA SER A 208 -0.75 -28.99 -7.00
C SER A 208 -0.44 -27.64 -7.68
N ALA A 209 0.70 -27.53 -8.38
CA ALA A 209 1.02 -26.38 -9.21
C ALA A 209 -0.07 -26.07 -10.25
N ARG A 210 -0.73 -27.11 -10.78
CA ARG A 210 -1.87 -26.98 -11.70
C ARG A 210 -3.08 -26.34 -11.01
N THR A 211 -3.35 -26.69 -9.76
CA THR A 211 -4.45 -26.11 -8.96
C THR A 211 -4.22 -24.63 -8.73
N LEU A 212 -3.01 -24.25 -8.30
CA LEU A 212 -2.64 -22.85 -8.11
C LEU A 212 -2.71 -22.05 -9.41
N SER A 213 -2.20 -22.61 -10.53
CA SER A 213 -2.26 -21.92 -11.84
C SER A 213 -3.69 -21.71 -12.32
N ARG A 214 -4.58 -22.69 -12.13
CA ARG A 214 -6.00 -22.56 -12.47
C ARG A 214 -6.69 -21.51 -11.63
N ALA A 215 -6.44 -21.49 -10.32
CA ALA A 215 -6.99 -20.50 -9.40
C ALA A 215 -6.49 -19.08 -9.75
N SER A 216 -5.19 -18.93 -10.07
CA SER A 216 -4.60 -17.66 -10.48
C SER A 216 -5.22 -17.14 -11.80
N HIS A 217 -5.39 -18.00 -12.79
CA HIS A 217 -6.05 -17.62 -14.05
C HIS A 217 -7.51 -17.18 -13.83
N ALA A 218 -8.24 -17.88 -12.98
CA ALA A 218 -9.64 -17.55 -12.70
C ALA A 218 -9.79 -16.21 -11.97
N ALA A 219 -8.90 -15.94 -11.00
CA ALA A 219 -8.96 -14.76 -10.14
C ALA A 219 -8.26 -13.54 -10.73
N ALA A 220 -7.03 -13.73 -11.24
CA ALA A 220 -6.12 -12.66 -11.66
C ALA A 220 -5.92 -12.57 -13.19
N GLY A 221 -6.46 -13.51 -13.97
CA GLY A 221 -6.32 -13.52 -15.41
C GLY A 221 -4.91 -13.87 -15.91
N MET A 222 -4.01 -14.31 -15.01
CA MET A 222 -2.62 -14.62 -15.32
C MET A 222 -2.17 -15.93 -14.68
N SER A 223 -1.06 -16.50 -15.16
CA SER A 223 -0.50 -17.72 -14.56
C SER A 223 0.03 -17.47 -13.15
N ALA A 224 0.03 -18.51 -12.30
CA ALA A 224 0.57 -18.39 -10.94
C ALA A 224 2.06 -17.99 -10.94
N LYS A 225 2.86 -18.46 -11.91
CA LYS A 225 4.26 -18.05 -12.05
C LYS A 225 4.38 -16.57 -12.39
N GLN A 226 3.55 -16.06 -13.29
CA GLN A 226 3.52 -14.65 -13.62
C GLN A 226 3.13 -13.81 -12.40
N PHE A 227 2.14 -14.24 -11.62
CA PHE A 227 1.71 -13.58 -10.40
C PHE A 227 2.87 -13.45 -9.38
N ILE A 228 3.62 -14.52 -9.13
CA ILE A 228 4.83 -14.50 -8.28
C ILE A 228 5.85 -13.50 -8.84
N ASP A 229 6.16 -13.61 -10.11
CA ASP A 229 7.20 -12.81 -10.77
C ASP A 229 6.85 -11.31 -10.76
N ASP A 230 5.59 -10.97 -10.98
CA ASP A 230 5.13 -9.58 -10.96
C ASP A 230 5.22 -8.97 -9.55
N ARG A 231 4.96 -9.78 -8.49
CA ARG A 231 5.18 -9.34 -7.11
C ARG A 231 6.67 -9.09 -6.82
N VAL A 232 7.54 -9.98 -7.27
CA VAL A 232 8.99 -9.81 -7.11
C VAL A 232 9.50 -8.58 -7.87
N ILE A 233 9.00 -8.34 -9.09
CA ILE A 233 9.34 -7.15 -9.89
C ILE A 233 8.87 -5.87 -9.21
N LEU A 234 7.68 -5.85 -8.62
CA LEU A 234 7.18 -4.69 -7.89
C LEU A 234 8.12 -4.36 -6.71
N GLU A 235 8.51 -5.37 -5.93
CA GLU A 235 9.45 -5.16 -4.83
C GLU A 235 10.85 -4.75 -5.33
N ALA A 236 11.32 -5.35 -6.43
CA ALA A 236 12.58 -4.96 -7.05
C ALA A 236 12.58 -3.48 -7.46
N LYS A 237 11.51 -3.00 -8.08
CA LYS A 237 11.34 -1.58 -8.43
C LYS A 237 11.37 -0.68 -7.21
N ARG A 238 10.65 -1.05 -6.14
CA ARG A 238 10.63 -0.31 -4.87
C ARG A 238 12.03 -0.21 -4.26
N LEU A 239 12.75 -1.33 -4.17
CA LEU A 239 14.09 -1.39 -3.60
C LEU A 239 15.12 -0.59 -4.43
N LEU A 240 15.05 -0.66 -5.76
CA LEU A 240 15.95 0.07 -6.64
C LEU A 240 15.78 1.59 -6.57
N VAL A 241 14.53 2.05 -6.56
CA VAL A 241 14.21 3.48 -6.61
C VAL A 241 14.30 4.11 -5.24
N HIS A 242 13.98 3.34 -4.22
CA HIS A 242 13.66 3.86 -2.92
C HIS A 242 14.50 3.29 -1.76
N GLY A 243 15.29 2.26 -2.02
CA GLY A 243 16.03 1.57 -0.97
C GLY A 243 17.49 2.00 -0.82
N ASP A 244 17.99 2.98 -1.59
CA ASP A 244 19.41 3.32 -1.71
C ASP A 244 20.34 2.12 -1.97
N LEU A 245 19.75 0.98 -2.35
CA LEU A 245 20.45 -0.26 -2.56
C LEU A 245 21.13 -0.29 -3.94
N THR A 246 22.27 -0.94 -4.01
CA THR A 246 22.90 -1.33 -5.27
C THR A 246 22.08 -2.46 -5.93
N THR A 247 22.27 -2.65 -7.23
CA THR A 247 21.64 -3.78 -7.95
C THR A 247 21.97 -5.14 -7.30
N THR A 248 23.18 -5.29 -6.79
CA THR A 248 23.65 -6.52 -6.11
C THR A 248 22.94 -6.72 -4.78
N GLU A 249 22.76 -5.68 -4.00
CA GLU A 249 22.04 -5.76 -2.73
C GLU A 249 20.54 -6.04 -2.93
N CYS A 250 19.93 -5.42 -3.96
CA CYS A 250 18.57 -5.74 -4.36
C CYS A 250 18.41 -7.22 -4.75
N ALA A 251 19.34 -7.75 -5.56
CA ALA A 251 19.33 -9.15 -5.95
C ALA A 251 19.34 -10.07 -4.72
N ARG A 252 20.27 -9.85 -3.81
CA ARG A 252 20.40 -10.65 -2.58
C ARG A 252 19.14 -10.55 -1.70
N ARG A 253 18.58 -9.35 -1.54
CA ARG A 253 17.37 -9.15 -0.73
C ARG A 253 16.12 -9.80 -1.31
N LEU A 254 16.12 -10.06 -2.62
CA LEU A 254 15.04 -10.75 -3.33
C LEU A 254 15.35 -12.25 -3.55
N GLY A 255 16.33 -12.80 -2.83
CA GLY A 255 16.67 -14.22 -2.89
C GLY A 255 17.30 -14.66 -4.21
N PHE A 256 18.01 -13.77 -4.92
CA PHE A 256 18.81 -14.15 -6.08
C PHE A 256 20.26 -14.42 -5.65
N ASP A 257 20.75 -15.63 -5.94
CA ASP A 257 22.14 -16.03 -5.64
C ASP A 257 23.12 -15.26 -6.52
N ASP A 258 22.73 -14.96 -7.76
CA ASP A 258 23.56 -14.27 -8.74
C ASP A 258 22.89 -12.95 -9.21
N PRO A 259 23.57 -11.80 -9.03
CA PRO A 259 23.11 -10.51 -9.54
C PRO A 259 22.87 -10.46 -11.05
N ALA A 260 23.58 -11.28 -11.85
CA ALA A 260 23.35 -11.35 -13.28
C ALA A 260 22.01 -12.02 -13.63
N ASN A 261 21.60 -13.04 -12.87
CA ASN A 261 20.30 -13.66 -12.97
C ASN A 261 19.18 -12.68 -12.60
N PHE A 262 19.35 -11.90 -11.56
CA PHE A 262 18.44 -10.81 -11.22
C PHE A 262 18.33 -9.78 -12.34
N ALA A 263 19.46 -9.32 -12.89
CA ALA A 263 19.45 -8.32 -13.95
C ALA A 263 18.74 -8.84 -15.23
N LYS A 264 18.95 -10.12 -15.56
CA LYS A 264 18.26 -10.79 -16.68
C LYS A 264 16.75 -10.89 -16.39
N PHE A 265 16.36 -11.36 -15.20
CA PHE A 265 14.97 -11.46 -14.78
C PHE A 265 14.27 -10.11 -14.84
N PHE A 266 14.87 -9.08 -14.27
CA PHE A 266 14.33 -7.72 -14.26
C PHE A 266 14.15 -7.18 -15.68
N ARG A 267 15.19 -7.30 -16.54
CA ARG A 267 15.12 -6.83 -17.92
C ARG A 267 14.06 -7.54 -18.75
N THR A 268 13.89 -8.84 -18.58
CA THR A 268 12.86 -9.60 -19.29
C THR A 268 11.44 -9.12 -18.96
N ARG A 269 11.22 -8.64 -17.74
CA ARG A 269 9.90 -8.20 -17.25
C ARG A 269 9.63 -6.71 -17.40
N THR A 270 10.67 -5.88 -17.48
CA THR A 270 10.53 -4.42 -17.49
C THR A 270 11.06 -3.78 -18.78
N ALA A 271 11.62 -4.57 -19.70
CA ALA A 271 12.30 -4.12 -20.92
C ALA A 271 13.49 -3.18 -20.67
N THR A 272 13.92 -2.98 -19.41
CA THR A 272 15.06 -2.13 -19.06
C THR A 272 15.95 -2.78 -18.01
N SER A 273 17.23 -2.39 -17.92
CA SER A 273 18.10 -2.92 -16.87
C SER A 273 17.81 -2.27 -15.51
N PRO A 274 18.09 -2.95 -14.37
CA PRO A 274 17.92 -2.39 -13.03
C PRO A 274 18.58 -1.03 -12.85
N GLY A 275 19.82 -0.87 -13.32
CA GLY A 275 20.55 0.40 -13.21
C GLY A 275 19.94 1.53 -14.04
N ARG A 276 19.46 1.25 -15.26
CA ARG A 276 18.74 2.23 -16.07
C ARG A 276 17.40 2.61 -15.46
N PHE A 277 16.69 1.62 -14.89
CA PHE A 277 15.42 1.87 -14.21
C PHE A 277 15.63 2.81 -13.02
N LYS A 278 16.65 2.54 -12.18
CA LYS A 278 17.01 3.40 -11.04
C LYS A 278 17.37 4.83 -11.48
N ALA A 279 18.10 4.98 -12.56
CA ALA A 279 18.54 6.28 -13.06
C ALA A 279 17.39 7.12 -13.69
N ALA A 280 16.33 6.46 -14.18
CA ALA A 280 15.20 7.12 -14.83
C ALA A 280 14.05 7.47 -13.86
N ALA A 281 14.05 6.92 -12.66
CA ALA A 281 13.02 7.12 -11.64
C ALA A 281 13.28 8.37 -10.79
#